data_febdcc884ad54f76e7d5725523d8d802
#
_entry.id   febdcc884ad54f76e7d5725523d8d802
#
_cell.length_a   1.000
_cell.length_b   1.000
_cell.length_c   1.000
_cell.angle_alpha   90.00
_cell.angle_beta   90.00
_cell.angle_gamma   90.00
#
_symmetry.space_group_name_H-M   'P 1'
#
loop_
_entity.id
_entity.type
_entity.pdbx_description
1 polymer ?
#
loop_
_entity_poly.entity_id
_entity_poly.type
_entity_poly.pdbx_seq_one_letter_code
_entity_poly.pdbx_strand_id
1 'polypeptide(L)'
;MGKRNIIHKLFHNLKKPEGFWGRVILREMNKRHTLLSEWGMSHIVWNKEWNVLDIGCGGGANLTQLMHRCPQGKAYGIDISPESVLFAQKKNKK
;
A
#
# COMPACT_ATOMS: atom_id res chain seq x y z
N MET A 1 13.98 -19.32 -20.83
CA MET A 1 12.58 -19.26 -20.39
C MET A 1 12.41 -19.51 -18.90
N GLY A 2 13.26 -20.34 -18.25
CA GLY A 2 13.17 -20.60 -16.82
C GLY A 2 13.30 -19.36 -15.93
N LYS A 3 14.20 -18.44 -16.23
CA LYS A 3 14.36 -17.19 -15.48
C LYS A 3 13.12 -16.30 -15.56
N ARG A 4 12.50 -16.25 -16.75
CA ARG A 4 11.31 -15.45 -16.98
C ARG A 4 10.11 -15.97 -16.19
N ASN A 5 9.96 -17.31 -16.13
CA ASN A 5 8.88 -17.92 -15.38
C ASN A 5 9.02 -17.74 -13.86
N ILE A 6 10.26 -17.83 -13.34
CA ILE A 6 10.53 -17.63 -11.92
C ILE A 6 10.23 -16.17 -11.54
N ILE A 7 10.71 -15.22 -12.33
CA ILE A 7 10.46 -13.80 -12.10
C ILE A 7 8.96 -13.51 -12.17
N HIS A 8 8.28 -14.09 -13.15
CA HIS A 8 6.84 -13.91 -13.30
C HIS A 8 6.06 -14.44 -12.08
N LYS A 9 6.44 -15.61 -11.55
CA LYS A 9 5.83 -16.17 -10.34
C LYS A 9 6.05 -15.30 -9.12
N LEU A 10 7.25 -14.78 -8.96
CA LEU A 10 7.57 -13.85 -7.87
C LEU A 10 6.73 -12.58 -7.98
N PHE A 11 6.65 -12.00 -9.17
CA PHE A 11 5.80 -10.83 -9.41
C PHE A 11 4.33 -11.12 -9.15
N HIS A 12 3.85 -12.29 -9.56
CA HIS A 12 2.48 -12.67 -9.31
C HIS A 12 2.17 -12.72 -7.82
N ASN A 13 3.03 -13.33 -7.01
CA ASN A 13 2.85 -13.38 -5.56
C ASN A 13 3.00 -12.02 -4.89
N LEU A 14 3.80 -11.12 -5.44
CA LEU A 14 3.95 -9.77 -4.92
C LEU A 14 2.74 -8.89 -5.25
N LYS A 15 2.19 -9.04 -6.45
CA LYS A 15 1.00 -8.27 -6.89
C LYS A 15 -0.31 -8.85 -6.36
N LYS A 16 -0.39 -10.16 -6.30
CA LYS A 16 -1.59 -10.89 -5.93
C LYS A 16 -1.21 -12.08 -5.05
N PRO A 17 -0.82 -11.81 -3.80
CA PRO A 17 -0.38 -12.86 -2.89
C PRO A 17 -1.48 -13.89 -2.68
N GLU A 18 -1.14 -15.16 -2.85
CA GLU A 18 -2.05 -16.28 -2.69
C GLU A 18 -1.48 -17.28 -1.71
N GLY A 19 -2.36 -17.92 -0.94
CA GLY A 19 -2.02 -18.97 0.00
C GLY A 19 -1.17 -18.49 1.18
N PHE A 20 -0.61 -19.46 1.90
CA PHE A 20 0.17 -19.20 3.12
C PHE A 20 1.42 -18.36 2.84
N TRP A 21 2.21 -18.75 1.83
CA TRP A 21 3.44 -18.04 1.48
C TRP A 21 3.16 -16.64 0.94
N GLY A 22 2.08 -16.48 0.18
CA GLY A 22 1.64 -15.16 -0.27
C GLY A 22 1.32 -14.24 0.89
N ARG A 23 0.66 -14.76 1.93
CA ARG A 23 0.35 -13.98 3.13
C ARG A 23 1.60 -13.60 3.92
N VAL A 24 2.57 -14.51 4.01
CA VAL A 24 3.85 -14.23 4.67
C VAL A 24 4.61 -13.13 3.92
N ILE A 25 4.71 -13.24 2.61
CA ILE A 25 5.37 -12.23 1.75
C ILE A 25 4.70 -10.88 1.92
N LEU A 26 3.38 -10.84 1.85
CA LEU A 26 2.61 -9.59 1.99
C LEU A 26 2.85 -8.94 3.36
N ARG A 27 2.86 -9.73 4.42
CA ARG A 27 3.10 -9.25 5.78
C ARG A 27 4.49 -8.63 5.91
N GLU A 28 5.52 -9.28 5.38
CA GLU A 28 6.89 -8.77 5.40
C GLU A 28 7.04 -7.50 4.55
N MET A 29 6.41 -7.47 3.39
CA MET A 29 6.39 -6.29 2.53
C MET A 29 5.73 -5.11 3.24
N ASN A 30 4.57 -5.32 3.82
CA ASN A 30 3.83 -4.28 4.53
C ASN A 30 4.65 -3.72 5.70
N LYS A 31 5.33 -4.59 6.45
CA LYS A 31 6.18 -4.20 7.56
C LYS A 31 7.33 -3.31 7.11
N ARG A 32 8.04 -3.71 6.06
CA ARG A 32 9.16 -2.93 5.50
C ARG A 32 8.69 -1.62 4.89
N HIS A 33 7.59 -1.65 4.14
CA HIS A 33 7.01 -0.46 3.53
C HIS A 33 6.54 0.54 4.59
N THR A 34 5.97 0.07 5.68
CA THR A 34 5.54 0.93 6.78
C THR A 34 6.71 1.70 7.39
N LEU A 35 7.80 1.02 7.69
CA LEU A 35 9.00 1.65 8.27
C LEU A 35 9.60 2.69 7.31
N LEU A 36 9.72 2.34 6.04
CA LEU A 36 10.27 3.23 5.03
C LEU A 36 9.36 4.43 4.78
N SER A 37 8.06 4.18 4.73
CA SER A 37 7.06 5.24 4.54
C SER A 37 7.03 6.22 5.71
N GLU A 38 7.08 5.72 6.93
CA GLU A 38 7.15 6.55 8.12
C GLU A 38 8.39 7.45 8.09
N TRP A 39 9.54 6.87 7.73
CA TRP A 39 10.76 7.65 7.58
C TRP A 39 10.61 8.75 6.53
N GLY A 40 10.10 8.41 5.35
CA GLY A 40 9.88 9.37 4.27
C GLY A 40 8.89 10.47 4.67
N MET A 41 7.77 10.08 5.27
CA MET A 41 6.74 11.02 5.70
C MET A 41 7.23 11.96 6.80
N SER A 42 8.16 11.52 7.64
CA SER A 42 8.73 12.35 8.70
C SER A 42 9.54 13.54 8.17
N HIS A 43 9.95 13.51 6.92
CA HIS A 43 10.72 14.59 6.28
C HIS A 43 9.84 15.61 5.55
N ILE A 44 8.54 15.44 5.57
CA ILE A 44 7.58 16.32 4.89
C ILE A 44 6.92 17.23 5.93
N VAL A 45 6.85 18.51 5.61
CA VAL A 45 6.07 19.46 6.39
C VAL A 45 4.63 19.39 5.91
N TRP A 46 3.78 18.73 6.67
CA TRP A 46 2.41 18.43 6.27
C TRP A 46 1.47 19.60 6.52
N ASN A 47 0.58 19.81 5.54
CA ASN A 47 -0.57 20.70 5.71
C ASN A 47 -1.81 19.84 5.96
N LYS A 48 -2.52 20.12 7.03
CA LYS A 48 -3.71 19.35 7.44
C LYS A 48 -4.84 19.36 6.42
N GLU A 49 -4.85 20.34 5.52
CA GLU A 49 -5.89 20.53 4.50
C GLU A 49 -5.55 19.94 3.13
N TRP A 50 -4.35 19.37 2.99
CA TRP A 50 -3.95 18.79 1.71
C TRP A 50 -4.84 17.65 1.27
N ASN A 51 -5.15 17.61 -0.01
CA ASN A 51 -5.66 16.43 -0.68
C ASN A 51 -4.47 15.66 -1.24
N VAL A 52 -4.38 14.38 -0.94
CA VAL A 52 -3.23 13.55 -1.28
C VAL A 52 -3.64 12.35 -2.11
N LEU A 53 -2.77 11.93 -3.01
CA LEU A 53 -2.97 10.77 -3.86
C LEU A 53 -1.82 9.79 -3.66
N ASP A 54 -2.16 8.56 -3.30
CA ASP A 54 -1.22 7.46 -3.19
C ASP A 54 -1.34 6.57 -4.43
N ILE A 55 -0.34 6.63 -5.29
CA ILE A 55 -0.30 5.81 -6.51
C ILE A 55 0.30 4.46 -6.16
N GLY A 56 -0.43 3.38 -6.46
CA GLY A 56 -0.04 2.03 -6.05
C GLY A 56 -0.29 1.81 -4.57
N CYS A 57 -1.47 2.20 -4.08
CA CYS A 57 -1.78 2.21 -2.64
C CYS A 57 -1.84 0.82 -1.99
N GLY A 58 -1.94 -0.24 -2.77
CA GLY A 58 -2.05 -1.59 -2.25
C GLY A 58 -3.18 -1.75 -1.24
N GLY A 59 -2.90 -2.37 -0.10
CA GLY A 59 -3.87 -2.59 0.97
C GLY A 59 -4.25 -1.37 1.78
N GLY A 60 -3.71 -0.20 1.47
CA GLY A 60 -4.13 1.06 2.07
C GLY A 60 -3.43 1.45 3.37
N ALA A 61 -2.30 0.82 3.72
CA ALA A 61 -1.57 1.16 4.94
C ALA A 61 -1.08 2.62 4.94
N ASN A 62 -0.57 3.09 3.81
CA ASN A 62 -0.12 4.48 3.67
C ASN A 62 -1.30 5.45 3.64
N LEU A 63 -2.43 5.05 3.06
CA LEU A 63 -3.64 5.87 3.08
C LEU A 63 -4.08 6.18 4.51
N THR A 64 -4.01 5.21 5.39
CA THR A 64 -4.32 5.42 6.81
C THR A 64 -3.44 6.50 7.41
N GLN A 65 -2.12 6.45 7.16
CA GLN A 65 -1.20 7.46 7.65
C GLN A 65 -1.45 8.83 7.04
N LEU A 66 -1.73 8.89 5.73
CA LEU A 66 -2.04 10.14 5.04
C LEU A 66 -3.30 10.79 5.59
N MET A 67 -4.32 10.01 5.90
CA MET A 67 -5.56 10.52 6.52
C MET A 67 -5.30 11.12 7.89
N HIS A 68 -4.38 10.53 8.67
CA HIS A 68 -3.99 11.08 9.97
C HIS A 68 -3.21 12.39 9.85
N ARG A 69 -2.38 12.51 8.81
CA ARG A 69 -1.55 13.70 8.59
C ARG A 69 -2.32 14.85 7.94
N CYS A 70 -3.34 14.54 7.16
CA CYS A 70 -4.18 15.51 6.45
C CYS A 70 -5.65 15.32 6.80
N PRO A 71 -6.03 15.45 8.08
CA PRO A 71 -7.38 15.12 8.53
C PRO A 71 -8.47 16.03 7.99
N GLN A 72 -8.12 17.23 7.53
CA GLN A 72 -9.08 18.19 6.95
C GLN A 72 -9.13 18.12 5.42
N GLY A 73 -8.23 17.34 4.81
CA GLY A 73 -8.23 17.08 3.39
C GLY A 73 -8.79 15.69 3.08
N LYS A 74 -8.51 15.23 1.87
CA LYS A 74 -8.93 13.91 1.40
C LYS A 74 -7.72 13.10 0.95
N ALA A 75 -7.73 11.80 1.24
CA ALA A 75 -6.72 10.87 0.77
C ALA A 75 -7.34 9.97 -0.30
N TYR A 76 -6.67 9.88 -1.44
CA TYR A 76 -7.08 9.05 -2.57
C TYR A 76 -6.01 8.00 -2.82
N GLY A 77 -6.44 6.79 -3.13
CA GLY A 77 -5.53 5.73 -3.51
C GLY A 77 -5.93 5.12 -4.84
N ILE A 78 -4.96 4.78 -5.67
CA ILE A 78 -5.17 4.01 -6.89
C ILE A 78 -4.24 2.81 -6.91
N ASP A 79 -4.75 1.70 -7.43
CA ASP A 79 -3.98 0.47 -7.59
C ASP A 79 -4.54 -0.33 -8.74
N ILE A 80 -3.68 -1.11 -9.39
CA ILE A 80 -4.11 -1.97 -10.51
C ILE A 80 -4.85 -3.22 -10.03
N SER A 81 -4.74 -3.56 -8.76
CA SER A 81 -5.39 -4.73 -8.17
C SER A 81 -6.74 -4.35 -7.56
N PRO A 82 -7.87 -4.81 -8.15
CA PRO A 82 -9.19 -4.55 -7.57
C PRO A 82 -9.33 -5.08 -6.14
N GLU A 83 -8.69 -6.19 -5.84
CA GLU A 83 -8.71 -6.80 -4.51
C GLU A 83 -8.02 -5.91 -3.49
N SER A 84 -6.88 -5.31 -3.87
CA SER A 84 -6.18 -4.35 -3.02
C SER A 84 -7.03 -3.12 -2.75
N VAL A 85 -7.70 -2.60 -3.77
CA VAL A 85 -8.60 -1.43 -3.63
C VAL A 85 -9.74 -1.74 -2.66
N LEU A 86 -10.37 -2.90 -2.81
CA LEU A 86 -11.45 -3.32 -1.90
C LEU A 86 -10.94 -3.46 -0.46
N PHE A 87 -9.77 -4.03 -0.28
CA PHE A 87 -9.17 -4.16 1.04
C PHE A 87 -8.87 -2.79 1.66
N ALA A 88 -8.30 -1.89 0.86
CA ALA A 88 -8.00 -0.53 1.30
C ALA A 88 -9.25 0.24 1.71
N GLN A 89 -10.34 0.09 0.95
CA GLN A 89 -11.62 0.71 1.26
C GLN A 89 -12.18 0.20 2.59
N LYS A 90 -12.15 -1.10 2.82
CA LYS A 90 -12.62 -1.69 4.08
C LYS A 90 -11.79 -1.23 5.26
N LYS A 91 -10.46 -1.22 5.11
CA LYS A 91 -9.54 -0.82 6.16
C LYS A 91 -9.73 0.63 6.59
N ASN A 92 -10.02 1.50 5.64
CA ASN A 92 -10.12 2.94 5.87
C ASN A 92 -11.57 3.45 5.95
N LYS A 93 -12.51 2.55 5.97
CA LYS A 93 -13.92 2.91 6.13
C LYS A 93 -14.17 3.36 7.57
N LYS A 94 -14.79 4.49 7.70
CA LYS A 94 -15.22 5.03 8.99
C LYS A 94 -16.69 4.82 9.19
#